data_c6f2b16d567b66e2ef013610a2412bcd
#
_entry.id   c6f2b16d567b66e2ef013610a2412bcd
#
_cell.length_a   1.000
_cell.length_b   1.000
_cell.length_c   1.000
_cell.angle_alpha   90.00
_cell.angle_beta   90.00
_cell.angle_gamma   90.00
#
_symmetry.space_group_name_H-M   'P 1'
#
loop_
_entity.id
_entity.type
_entity.pdbx_description
1 polymer ?
#
loop_
_entity_poly.entity_id
_entity_poly.type
_entity_poly.pdbx_seq_one_letter_code
_entity_poly.pdbx_strand_id
1 'polypeptide(L)'
;MEKLDLLTDEAFETAAECLKVMAHPVRLKMVNVLMQGEFAVHEIAEACDASPNQTCEHLRLLKGHGLLSSERRGRTVYYRIASPQLPGLIACIQKSCRQVEQ
;
A
#
# COMPACT_ATOMS: atom_id res chain seq x y z
N MET A 1 35.82 -16.07 6.24
CA MET A 1 34.47 -15.89 5.71
C MET A 1 34.30 -14.52 5.11
N GLU A 2 33.75 -14.46 3.92
CA GLU A 2 33.53 -13.20 3.26
C GLU A 2 32.52 -12.36 4.04
N LYS A 3 32.69 -11.04 3.97
CA LYS A 3 31.71 -10.14 4.54
C LYS A 3 30.39 -10.28 3.82
N LEU A 4 29.32 -10.39 4.58
CA LEU A 4 27.98 -10.36 4.01
C LEU A 4 27.57 -8.91 3.81
N ASP A 5 26.93 -8.66 2.68
CA ASP A 5 26.41 -7.34 2.36
C ASP A 5 24.96 -7.26 2.80
N LEU A 6 24.76 -7.02 4.08
CA LEU A 6 23.43 -6.97 4.67
C LEU A 6 22.98 -5.53 4.88
N LEU A 7 21.68 -5.34 4.91
CA LEU A 7 21.09 -4.08 5.31
C LEU A 7 21.33 -3.86 6.80
N THR A 8 21.15 -2.62 7.23
CA THR A 8 21.29 -2.29 8.65
C THR A 8 20.09 -2.84 9.43
N ASP A 9 20.27 -2.99 10.74
CA ASP A 9 19.18 -3.41 11.62
C ASP A 9 18.01 -2.45 11.54
N GLU A 10 18.29 -1.15 11.43
CA GLU A 10 17.25 -0.13 11.29
C GLU A 10 16.45 -0.33 10.01
N ALA A 11 17.13 -0.68 8.92
CA ALA A 11 16.46 -0.94 7.66
C ALA A 11 15.54 -2.15 7.75
N PHE A 12 15.96 -3.19 8.47
CA PHE A 12 15.12 -4.36 8.70
C PHE A 12 13.90 -4.03 9.54
N GLU A 13 14.07 -3.21 10.56
CA GLU A 13 12.95 -2.78 11.39
C GLU A 13 11.93 -1.98 10.59
N THR A 14 12.40 -1.06 9.77
CA THR A 14 11.54 -0.25 8.92
C THR A 14 10.79 -1.12 7.92
N ALA A 15 11.50 -2.05 7.28
CA ALA A 15 10.89 -2.96 6.31
C ALA A 15 9.82 -3.83 6.98
N ALA A 16 10.12 -4.33 8.19
CA ALA A 16 9.18 -5.17 8.93
C ALA A 16 7.91 -4.40 9.28
N GLU A 17 8.04 -3.14 9.68
CA GLU A 17 6.88 -2.30 9.96
C GLU A 17 6.02 -2.07 8.72
N CYS A 18 6.66 -1.81 7.57
CA CYS A 18 5.94 -1.64 6.32
C CYS A 18 5.18 -2.91 5.92
N LEU A 19 5.84 -4.07 6.05
CA LEU A 19 5.20 -5.35 5.74
C LEU A 19 4.04 -5.64 6.69
N LYS A 20 4.20 -5.30 7.96
CA LYS A 20 3.14 -5.49 8.95
C LYS A 20 1.91 -4.65 8.59
N VAL A 21 2.12 -3.41 8.19
CA VAL A 21 1.04 -2.51 7.78
C VAL A 21 0.36 -3.04 6.52
N MET A 22 1.13 -3.61 5.61
CA MET A 22 0.60 -4.16 4.36
C MET A 22 -0.08 -5.52 4.54
N ALA A 23 0.16 -6.20 5.65
CA ALA A 23 -0.36 -7.55 5.89
C ALA A 23 -1.83 -7.52 6.31
N HIS A 24 -2.66 -6.96 5.44
CA HIS A 24 -4.09 -6.80 5.67
C HIS A 24 -4.78 -6.82 4.30
N PRO A 25 -5.73 -7.74 4.08
CA PRO A 25 -6.33 -7.90 2.75
C PRO A 25 -6.92 -6.61 2.17
N VAL A 26 -7.60 -5.83 2.98
CA VAL A 26 -8.24 -4.61 2.50
C VAL A 26 -7.19 -3.57 2.11
N ARG A 27 -6.11 -3.45 2.89
CA ARG A 27 -5.04 -2.50 2.58
C ARG A 27 -4.31 -2.91 1.30
N LEU A 28 -4.07 -4.20 1.12
CA LEU A 28 -3.47 -4.69 -0.13
C LEU A 28 -4.36 -4.36 -1.32
N LYS A 29 -5.67 -4.52 -1.15
CA LYS A 29 -6.61 -4.20 -2.21
C LYS A 29 -6.61 -2.71 -2.54
N MET A 30 -6.53 -1.86 -1.52
CA MET A 30 -6.47 -0.41 -1.72
C MET A 30 -5.21 -0.01 -2.49
N VAL A 31 -4.07 -0.60 -2.16
CA VAL A 31 -2.84 -0.34 -2.88
C VAL A 31 -2.96 -0.81 -4.33
N ASN A 32 -3.57 -1.97 -4.54
CA ASN A 32 -3.79 -2.47 -5.89
C ASN A 32 -4.65 -1.51 -6.72
N VAL A 33 -5.69 -0.95 -6.11
CA VAL A 33 -6.52 0.06 -6.78
C VAL A 33 -5.65 1.27 -7.17
N LEU A 34 -4.81 1.71 -6.26
CA LEU A 34 -3.97 2.90 -6.48
C LEU A 34 -2.83 2.65 -7.46
N MET A 35 -2.55 1.39 -7.81
CA MET A 35 -1.63 1.09 -8.90
C MET A 35 -2.19 1.53 -10.26
N GLN A 36 -3.50 1.72 -10.34
CA GLN A 36 -4.17 2.15 -11.55
C GLN A 36 -4.13 3.67 -11.73
N GLY A 37 -3.74 4.40 -10.69
CA GLY A 37 -3.66 5.84 -10.77
C GLY A 37 -4.02 6.50 -9.46
N GLU A 38 -4.40 7.77 -9.55
CA GLU A 38 -4.81 8.56 -8.40
C GLU A 38 -6.33 8.51 -8.27
N PHE A 39 -6.82 8.32 -7.04
CA PHE A 39 -8.25 8.20 -6.81
C PHE A 39 -8.66 8.94 -5.55
N ALA A 40 -9.91 9.40 -5.55
CA ALA A 40 -10.52 10.01 -4.38
C ALA A 40 -10.92 8.95 -3.36
N VAL A 41 -11.02 9.35 -2.10
CA VAL A 41 -11.38 8.42 -1.01
C VAL A 41 -12.66 7.65 -1.32
N HIS A 42 -13.71 8.34 -1.82
CA HIS A 42 -14.98 7.66 -2.10
C HIS A 42 -14.85 6.63 -3.23
N GLU A 43 -13.98 6.88 -4.19
CA GLU A 43 -13.73 5.93 -5.28
C GLU A 43 -13.02 4.68 -4.75
N ILE A 44 -12.05 4.89 -3.86
CA ILE A 44 -11.32 3.79 -3.25
C ILE A 44 -12.25 2.96 -2.36
N ALA A 45 -13.08 3.62 -1.58
CA ALA A 45 -14.04 2.96 -0.71
C ALA A 45 -14.98 2.06 -1.51
N GLU A 46 -15.51 2.58 -2.61
CA GLU A 46 -16.42 1.84 -3.48
C GLU A 46 -15.70 0.64 -4.10
N ALA A 47 -14.50 0.84 -4.62
CA ALA A 47 -13.73 -0.23 -5.25
C ALA A 47 -13.38 -1.34 -4.28
N CYS A 48 -13.20 -1.02 -3.00
CA CYS A 48 -12.81 -1.99 -1.99
C CYS A 48 -13.99 -2.51 -1.17
N ASP A 49 -15.19 -2.05 -1.47
CA ASP A 49 -16.40 -2.43 -0.73
C ASP A 49 -16.21 -2.18 0.77
N ALA A 50 -15.71 -1.00 1.08
CA ALA A 50 -15.44 -0.59 2.46
C ALA A 50 -16.20 0.70 2.78
N SER A 51 -16.46 0.94 4.06
CA SER A 51 -17.09 2.19 4.45
C SER A 51 -16.12 3.35 4.28
N PRO A 52 -16.62 4.57 4.10
CA PRO A 52 -15.74 5.75 4.02
C PRO A 52 -14.84 5.90 5.23
N ASN A 53 -15.35 5.63 6.44
CA ASN A 53 -14.58 5.76 7.66
C ASN A 53 -13.44 4.76 7.72
N GLN A 54 -13.72 3.49 7.40
CA GLN A 54 -12.68 2.45 7.36
C GLN A 54 -11.63 2.78 6.31
N THR A 55 -12.09 3.23 5.15
CA THR A 55 -11.18 3.61 4.07
C THR A 55 -10.24 4.71 4.51
N CYS A 56 -10.77 5.76 5.14
CA CYS A 56 -9.94 6.86 5.64
C CYS A 56 -8.91 6.37 6.66
N GLU A 57 -9.31 5.50 7.57
CA GLU A 57 -8.38 4.96 8.57
C GLU A 57 -7.24 4.19 7.93
N HIS A 58 -7.57 3.31 6.99
CA HIS A 58 -6.55 2.51 6.30
C HIS A 58 -5.62 3.39 5.48
N LEU A 59 -6.17 4.35 4.75
CA LEU A 59 -5.35 5.23 3.91
C LEU A 59 -4.44 6.12 4.73
N ARG A 60 -4.92 6.63 5.87
CA ARG A 60 -4.10 7.45 6.76
C ARG A 60 -2.94 6.65 7.34
N LEU A 61 -3.19 5.40 7.69
CA LEU A 61 -2.15 4.53 8.22
C LEU A 61 -1.07 4.28 7.18
N LEU A 62 -1.48 3.95 5.95
CA LEU A 62 -0.54 3.73 4.86
C LEU A 62 0.25 5.00 4.55
N LYS A 63 -0.41 6.15 4.57
CA LYS A 63 0.26 7.43 4.35
C LYS A 63 1.26 7.73 5.47
N GLY A 64 0.87 7.43 6.71
CA GLY A 64 1.74 7.65 7.86
C GLY A 64 3.04 6.87 7.79
N HIS A 65 3.04 5.75 7.09
CA HIS A 65 4.25 4.95 6.87
C HIS A 65 4.97 5.29 5.56
N GLY A 66 4.57 6.39 4.91
CA GLY A 66 5.24 6.85 3.69
C GLY A 66 4.92 6.04 2.45
N LEU A 67 3.94 5.16 2.51
CA LEU A 67 3.58 4.31 1.37
C LEU A 67 2.67 5.03 0.38
N LEU A 68 1.82 5.93 0.87
CA LEU A 68 0.92 6.72 0.06
C LEU A 68 1.14 8.20 0.32
N SER A 69 0.72 9.02 -0.63
CA SER A 69 0.62 10.46 -0.45
C SER A 69 -0.79 10.90 -0.83
N SER A 70 -1.16 12.09 -0.36
CA SER A 70 -2.49 12.61 -0.62
C SER A 70 -2.44 14.08 -0.96
N GLU A 71 -3.48 14.53 -1.64
CA GLU A 71 -3.64 15.92 -2.03
C GLU A 71 -5.10 16.29 -1.92
N ARG A 72 -5.39 17.41 -1.25
CA ARG A 72 -6.74 17.91 -1.16
C ARG A 72 -7.00 18.86 -2.33
N ARG A 73 -8.10 18.63 -3.03
CA ARG A 73 -8.57 19.51 -4.10
C ARG A 73 -10.01 19.86 -3.79
N GLY A 74 -10.23 21.08 -3.28
CA GLY A 74 -11.53 21.47 -2.82
C GLY A 74 -11.94 20.68 -1.59
N ARG A 75 -13.04 19.95 -1.68
CA ARG A 75 -13.54 19.12 -0.58
C ARG A 75 -13.09 17.66 -0.70
N THR A 76 -12.39 17.34 -1.76
CA THR A 76 -12.05 15.96 -2.05
C THR A 76 -10.56 15.72 -1.79
N VAL A 77 -10.24 14.59 -1.15
CA VAL A 77 -8.86 14.18 -0.93
C VAL A 77 -8.57 13.02 -1.88
N TYR A 78 -7.50 13.16 -2.63
CA TYR A 78 -7.02 12.14 -3.57
C TYR A 78 -5.78 11.48 -3.00
N TYR A 79 -5.67 10.18 -3.20
CA TYR A 79 -4.52 9.39 -2.76
C TYR A 79 -3.81 8.80 -3.95
N ARG A 80 -2.49 8.63 -3.81
CA ARG A 80 -1.67 7.97 -4.81
C ARG A 80 -0.52 7.26 -4.12
N ILE A 81 0.10 6.33 -4.83
CA ILE A 81 1.27 5.61 -4.31
C ILE A 81 2.46 6.57 -4.26
N ALA A 82 3.14 6.61 -3.12
CA ALA A 82 4.33 7.42 -2.91
C ALA A 82 5.62 6.60 -2.99
N SER A 83 5.56 5.34 -2.51
CA SER A 83 6.74 4.47 -2.49
C SER A 83 6.95 3.84 -3.86
N PRO A 84 8.10 4.07 -4.52
CA PRO A 84 8.33 3.52 -5.86
C PRO A 84 8.49 2.00 -5.87
N GLN A 85 8.76 1.37 -4.73
CA GLN A 85 8.91 -0.08 -4.65
C GLN A 85 7.60 -0.83 -4.47
N LEU A 86 6.54 -0.12 -4.06
CA LEU A 86 5.27 -0.73 -3.72
C LEU A 86 4.60 -1.45 -4.89
N PRO A 87 4.55 -0.87 -6.11
CA PRO A 87 3.95 -1.57 -7.24
C PRO A 87 4.63 -2.90 -7.56
N GLY A 88 5.96 -2.97 -7.44
CA GLY A 88 6.70 -4.20 -7.70
C GLY A 88 6.34 -5.30 -6.72
N LEU A 89 6.17 -4.94 -5.45
CA LEU A 89 5.78 -5.89 -4.41
C LEU A 89 4.39 -6.46 -4.69
N ILE A 90 3.44 -5.60 -5.01
CA ILE A 90 2.06 -6.04 -5.30
C ILE A 90 2.02 -6.89 -6.55
N ALA A 91 2.76 -6.52 -7.59
CA ALA A 91 2.82 -7.30 -8.83
C ALA A 91 3.36 -8.71 -8.57
N CYS A 92 4.36 -8.83 -7.72
CA CYS A 92 4.93 -10.11 -7.34
C CYS A 92 3.89 -10.99 -6.64
N ILE A 93 3.16 -10.42 -5.70
CA ILE A 93 2.11 -11.12 -4.97
C ILE A 93 1.00 -11.57 -5.92
N GLN A 94 0.56 -10.70 -6.82
CA GLN A 94 -0.47 -11.02 -7.78
C GLN A 94 -0.09 -12.19 -8.67
N LYS A 95 1.14 -12.19 -9.13
CA LYS A 95 1.62 -13.26 -10.00
C LYS A 95 1.60 -14.59 -9.27
N SER A 96 2.07 -14.63 -8.05
CA SER A 96 2.09 -15.85 -7.24
C SER A 96 0.69 -16.37 -6.94
N CYS A 97 -0.22 -15.47 -6.59
CA CYS A 97 -1.58 -15.85 -6.24
C CYS A 97 -2.37 -16.35 -7.45
N ARG A 98 -2.15 -15.74 -8.61
CA ARG A 98 -2.80 -16.20 -9.84
C ARG A 98 -2.38 -17.62 -10.20
N GLN A 99 -1.13 -17.96 -9.96
CA GLN A 99 -0.65 -19.33 -10.20
C GLN A 99 -1.34 -20.33 -9.26
N VAL A 100 -1.61 -19.92 -8.03
CA VAL A 100 -2.27 -20.78 -7.06
C VAL A 100 -3.73 -20.99 -7.40
N GLU A 101 -4.41 -19.99 -7.94
CA GLU A 101 -5.83 -20.07 -8.27
C GLU A 101 -6.13 -20.96 -9.49
N GLN A 102 -5.11 -21.26 -10.24
CA GLN A 102 -5.26 -22.17 -11.38
C GLN A 102 -5.02 -23.61 -10.96
#